data_2d38ff00d6a26a523131e723e75c0cc4
#
_entry.id   2d38ff00d6a26a523131e723e75c0cc4
#
_cell.length_a   1.000
_cell.length_b   1.000
_cell.length_c   1.000
_cell.angle_alpha   90.00
_cell.angle_beta   90.00
_cell.angle_gamma   90.00
#
_symmetry.space_group_name_H-M   'P 1'
#
loop_
_entity.id
_entity.type
_entity.pdbx_description
1 polymer ?
#
loop_
_entity_poly.entity_id
_entity_poly.type
_entity_poly.pdbx_seq_one_letter_code
_entity_poly.pdbx_strand_id
1 'polypeptide(L)'
;GRIIHRDRAYWDGDDNAYCMSCWDEHSEVIHEYSYTPDLVFHGKGLRHFGVELEIDDGGTVNSNAQKLLDIANKDAENLYIKTDGSLDEGLELVTHPMTLEYHLNEMPWAEVLRKARSMDYLSHAAGTCGLHVHISRLAFGCTYEQQEAAIARLLYFVEKFWAELLRFSRRTQSQMNRSAARYGIRLTPSEQMNHAKNSCAGRYTAVNLTNSDTVEIRMFRGTLKLNTLKATLQMVNHLVEVAIS
;
A
#
# COMPACT_ATOMS: atom_id res chain seq x y z
N GLY A 1 2.47 20.11 35.91
CA GLY A 1 3.00 19.77 34.60
C GLY A 1 4.45 19.28 34.71
N ARG A 2 4.83 18.27 33.93
CA ARG A 2 6.23 17.83 33.82
C ARG A 2 7.02 18.83 32.99
N ILE A 3 8.25 19.19 33.39
CA ILE A 3 9.16 19.95 32.55
C ILE A 3 9.70 19.00 31.48
N ILE A 4 9.50 19.34 30.21
CA ILE A 4 9.98 18.57 29.05
C ILE A 4 11.07 19.39 28.38
N HIS A 5 12.22 18.74 28.07
CA HIS A 5 13.25 19.39 27.27
C HIS A 5 12.73 19.62 25.85
N ARG A 6 12.99 20.80 25.27
CA ARG A 6 12.46 21.19 23.95
C ARG A 6 12.74 20.17 22.86
N ASP A 7 13.92 19.57 22.88
CA ASP A 7 14.36 18.54 21.89
C ASP A 7 13.64 17.17 22.07
N ARG A 8 12.83 17.02 23.13
CA ARG A 8 12.05 15.80 23.43
C ARG A 8 10.55 16.07 23.51
N ALA A 9 10.13 17.29 23.18
CA ALA A 9 8.73 17.67 23.14
C ALA A 9 8.16 17.40 21.72
N TYR A 10 6.91 16.95 21.71
CA TYR A 10 6.06 16.92 20.51
C TYR A 10 5.21 18.17 20.50
N TRP A 11 5.00 18.75 19.33
CA TRP A 11 4.33 20.04 19.17
C TRP A 11 3.12 19.86 18.25
N ASP A 12 1.96 20.37 18.65
CA ASP A 12 0.77 20.43 17.79
C ASP A 12 0.79 21.70 16.91
N GLY A 13 -0.24 21.85 16.06
CA GLY A 13 -0.38 23.00 15.15
C GLY A 13 -0.60 24.34 15.86
N ASP A 14 -0.89 24.32 17.17
CA ASP A 14 -1.13 25.49 18.02
C ASP A 14 0.07 25.79 18.96
N ASP A 15 1.24 25.23 18.67
CA ASP A 15 2.48 25.38 19.45
C ASP A 15 2.40 24.87 20.91
N ASN A 16 1.52 23.92 21.21
CA ASN A 16 1.51 23.25 22.51
C ASN A 16 2.52 22.12 22.55
N ALA A 17 3.28 22.03 23.65
CA ALA A 17 4.31 21.03 23.86
C ALA A 17 3.78 19.85 24.67
N TYR A 18 3.93 18.64 24.16
CA TYR A 18 3.50 17.39 24.79
C TYR A 18 4.68 16.49 25.11
N CYS A 19 4.63 15.78 26.24
CA CYS A 19 5.48 14.61 26.42
C CYS A 19 4.94 13.44 25.56
N MET A 20 5.76 12.42 25.37
CA MET A 20 5.41 11.26 24.53
C MET A 20 4.03 10.67 24.89
N SER A 21 3.76 10.44 26.21
CA SER A 21 2.48 9.87 26.62
C SER A 21 1.29 10.81 26.38
N CYS A 22 1.47 12.14 26.57
CA CYS A 22 0.41 13.09 26.29
C CYS A 22 0.18 13.27 24.78
N TRP A 23 1.25 13.17 23.99
CA TRP A 23 1.15 13.19 22.53
C TRP A 23 0.34 12.01 22.01
N ASP A 24 0.64 10.80 22.48
CA ASP A 24 -0.10 9.60 22.12
C ASP A 24 -1.59 9.65 22.52
N GLU A 25 -1.94 10.42 23.57
CA GLU A 25 -3.33 10.63 23.98
C GLU A 25 -4.06 11.73 23.18
N HIS A 26 -3.36 12.68 22.59
CA HIS A 26 -3.94 13.91 22.01
C HIS A 26 -3.76 14.05 20.50
N SER A 27 -2.85 13.30 19.88
CA SER A 27 -2.60 13.42 18.45
C SER A 27 -3.45 12.43 17.65
N GLU A 28 -4.19 12.92 16.67
CA GLU A 28 -4.90 12.11 15.67
C GLU A 28 -3.99 11.76 14.48
N VAL A 29 -2.75 11.34 14.75
CA VAL A 29 -1.75 11.02 13.72
C VAL A 29 -2.08 9.70 13.01
N ILE A 30 -2.64 8.75 13.76
CA ILE A 30 -3.10 7.46 13.24
C ILE A 30 -4.60 7.55 13.00
N HIS A 31 -4.98 7.57 11.74
CA HIS A 31 -6.38 7.65 11.34
C HIS A 31 -7.08 6.29 11.44
N GLU A 32 -8.40 6.33 11.54
CA GLU A 32 -9.23 5.12 11.45
C GLU A 32 -9.13 4.47 10.05
N TYR A 33 -9.46 3.20 9.98
CA TYR A 33 -9.44 2.40 8.75
C TYR A 33 -10.18 3.04 7.57
N SER A 34 -11.32 3.70 7.83
CA SER A 34 -12.16 4.34 6.81
C SER A 34 -11.65 5.69 6.30
N TYR A 35 -10.60 6.24 6.91
CA TYR A 35 -10.06 7.54 6.52
C TYR A 35 -9.57 7.56 5.08
N THR A 36 -9.96 8.59 4.35
CA THR A 36 -9.49 8.88 3.00
C THR A 36 -9.28 10.39 2.90
N PRO A 37 -8.04 10.89 2.76
CA PRO A 37 -7.75 12.31 2.58
C PRO A 37 -8.07 12.77 1.16
N ASP A 38 -8.03 14.08 0.95
CA ASP A 38 -7.89 14.64 -0.40
C ASP A 38 -6.59 14.14 -1.03
N LEU A 39 -6.67 13.64 -2.27
CA LEU A 39 -5.53 13.00 -2.90
C LEU A 39 -4.57 14.01 -3.53
N VAL A 40 -3.29 13.92 -3.20
CA VAL A 40 -2.19 14.65 -3.82
C VAL A 40 -1.48 13.73 -4.82
N PHE A 41 -1.47 14.12 -6.11
CA PHE A 41 -0.84 13.31 -7.17
C PHE A 41 0.62 13.76 -7.38
N HIS A 42 1.56 12.83 -7.25
CA HIS A 42 2.99 13.07 -7.42
C HIS A 42 3.53 12.48 -8.72
N GLY A 43 4.34 13.28 -9.41
CA GLY A 43 4.88 12.95 -10.72
C GLY A 43 3.92 13.32 -11.87
N LYS A 44 4.40 13.13 -13.11
CA LYS A 44 3.66 13.53 -14.32
C LYS A 44 3.13 12.32 -15.08
N GLY A 45 1.92 12.42 -15.63
CA GLY A 45 1.31 11.37 -16.45
C GLY A 45 0.03 10.81 -15.83
N LEU A 46 -0.48 9.71 -16.41
CA LEU A 46 -1.75 9.09 -15.99
C LEU A 46 -1.54 7.81 -15.17
N ARG A 47 -0.32 7.27 -15.16
CA ARG A 47 -0.01 6.03 -14.47
C ARG A 47 0.52 6.33 -13.07
N HIS A 48 -0.39 6.30 -12.09
CA HIS A 48 -0.07 6.48 -10.69
C HIS A 48 -0.33 5.20 -9.91
N PHE A 49 0.50 4.99 -8.89
CA PHE A 49 0.42 3.88 -7.95
C PHE A 49 0.25 4.42 -6.53
N GLY A 50 -0.69 3.87 -5.79
CA GLY A 50 -0.78 4.03 -4.34
C GLY A 50 -0.22 2.78 -3.67
N VAL A 51 0.46 2.94 -2.55
CA VAL A 51 1.01 1.84 -1.76
C VAL A 51 0.35 1.80 -0.40
N GLU A 52 -0.14 0.63 0.01
CA GLU A 52 -0.48 0.29 1.39
C GLU A 52 0.57 -0.68 1.88
N LEU A 53 1.38 -0.25 2.83
CA LEU A 53 2.43 -1.06 3.45
C LEU A 53 2.08 -1.30 4.92
N GLU A 54 1.78 -2.53 5.25
CA GLU A 54 1.50 -2.97 6.61
C GLU A 54 2.80 -3.26 7.35
N ILE A 55 2.90 -2.72 8.59
CA ILE A 55 3.98 -2.97 9.54
C ILE A 55 3.36 -3.31 10.90
N ASP A 56 3.95 -4.24 11.66
CA ASP A 56 3.37 -4.80 12.88
C ASP A 56 4.43 -4.99 13.97
N ASP A 57 4.01 -5.39 15.17
CA ASP A 57 4.85 -5.67 16.35
C ASP A 57 5.54 -4.44 16.98
N GLY A 58 5.44 -3.24 16.39
CA GLY A 58 6.07 -2.00 16.90
C GLY A 58 5.12 -1.10 17.70
N GLY A 59 3.87 -1.53 17.86
CA GLY A 59 2.81 -0.80 18.55
C GLY A 59 2.03 0.17 17.66
N THR A 60 0.75 0.36 18.00
CA THR A 60 -0.12 1.39 17.40
C THR A 60 0.07 2.70 18.19
N VAL A 61 1.21 3.36 17.98
CA VAL A 61 1.70 4.47 18.81
C VAL A 61 1.85 5.74 17.97
N ASN A 62 1.11 6.80 18.31
CA ASN A 62 1.12 8.08 17.60
C ASN A 62 2.51 8.69 17.45
N SER A 63 3.35 8.64 18.50
CA SER A 63 4.72 9.18 18.41
C SER A 63 5.62 8.40 17.44
N ASN A 64 5.36 7.12 17.21
CA ASN A 64 6.06 6.34 16.18
C ASN A 64 5.54 6.69 14.79
N ALA A 65 4.23 6.82 14.63
CA ALA A 65 3.59 7.26 13.40
C ALA A 65 4.10 8.66 13.00
N GLN A 66 4.15 9.63 13.93
CA GLN A 66 4.67 10.96 13.68
C GLN A 66 6.11 10.94 13.15
N LYS A 67 7.00 10.14 13.75
CA LYS A 67 8.40 10.03 13.29
C LYS A 67 8.51 9.46 11.86
N LEU A 68 7.57 8.63 11.44
CA LEU A 68 7.51 8.13 10.07
C LEU A 68 7.00 9.22 9.12
N LEU A 69 5.97 9.96 9.52
CA LEU A 69 5.42 11.08 8.75
C LEU A 69 6.43 12.24 8.62
N ASP A 70 7.15 12.60 9.67
CA ASP A 70 8.20 13.64 9.64
C ASP A 70 9.28 13.35 8.58
N ILE A 71 9.57 12.07 8.35
CA ILE A 71 10.51 11.65 7.30
C ILE A 71 9.83 11.62 5.94
N ALA A 72 8.66 11.00 5.86
CA ALA A 72 7.98 10.79 4.59
C ALA A 72 7.48 12.09 3.97
N ASN A 73 6.97 13.01 4.81
CA ASN A 73 6.29 14.23 4.41
C ASN A 73 7.16 15.49 4.54
N LYS A 74 8.48 15.32 4.71
CA LYS A 74 9.41 16.43 4.91
C LYS A 74 9.35 17.48 3.79
N ASP A 75 9.27 17.04 2.55
CA ASP A 75 9.35 17.92 1.38
C ASP A 75 8.00 17.98 0.61
N ALA A 76 7.11 17.04 0.83
CA ALA A 76 5.79 16.96 0.22
C ALA A 76 4.89 16.03 1.05
N GLU A 77 3.57 16.17 0.94
CA GLU A 77 2.61 15.28 1.57
C GLU A 77 2.56 13.95 0.80
N ASN A 78 3.39 13.01 1.21
CA ASN A 78 3.61 11.73 0.52
C ASN A 78 2.79 10.58 1.14
N LEU A 79 2.53 10.62 2.44
CA LEU A 79 2.09 9.47 3.24
C LEU A 79 1.10 9.91 4.32
N TYR A 80 0.13 9.06 4.61
CA TYR A 80 -0.68 9.10 5.81
C TYR A 80 -0.72 7.71 6.46
N ILE A 81 -1.12 7.63 7.71
CA ILE A 81 -1.08 6.40 8.49
C ILE A 81 -2.47 6.07 9.02
N LYS A 82 -2.85 4.81 8.91
CA LYS A 82 -4.14 4.29 9.40
C LYS A 82 -3.94 3.06 10.30
N THR A 83 -5.00 2.74 11.02
CA THR A 83 -5.16 1.42 11.65
C THR A 83 -5.64 0.41 10.60
N ASP A 84 -5.21 -0.85 10.71
CA ASP A 84 -5.81 -1.98 10.01
C ASP A 84 -6.11 -3.11 11.01
N GLY A 85 -7.35 -3.61 10.98
CA GLY A 85 -7.82 -4.66 11.91
C GLY A 85 -7.22 -6.05 11.68
N SER A 86 -6.37 -6.23 10.66
CA SER A 86 -5.61 -7.46 10.43
C SER A 86 -4.26 -7.50 11.14
N LEU A 87 -3.82 -6.36 11.67
CA LEU A 87 -2.59 -6.20 12.43
C LEU A 87 -2.83 -6.44 13.91
N ASP A 88 -1.83 -6.97 14.61
CA ASP A 88 -1.90 -7.20 16.05
C ASP A 88 -1.65 -5.89 16.81
N GLU A 89 -0.47 -5.27 16.62
CA GLU A 89 -0.08 -3.97 17.17
C GLU A 89 0.74 -3.20 16.12
N GLY A 90 0.09 -2.72 15.08
CA GLY A 90 0.77 -2.21 13.89
C GLY A 90 0.15 -0.96 13.27
N LEU A 91 0.71 -0.59 12.13
CA LEU A 91 0.34 0.59 11.35
C LEU A 91 0.22 0.22 9.87
N GLU A 92 -0.73 0.81 9.19
CA GLU A 92 -0.83 0.80 7.73
C GLU A 92 -0.32 2.14 7.19
N LEU A 93 0.80 2.09 6.46
CA LEU A 93 1.40 3.23 5.78
C LEU A 93 0.80 3.35 4.38
N VAL A 94 0.05 4.42 4.12
CA VAL A 94 -0.65 4.62 2.85
C VAL A 94 -0.08 5.83 2.12
N THR A 95 0.39 5.63 0.89
CA THR A 95 0.90 6.76 0.09
C THR A 95 -0.22 7.44 -0.68
N HIS A 96 -0.06 8.73 -0.92
CA HIS A 96 -0.74 9.41 -2.01
C HIS A 96 -0.36 8.79 -3.37
N PRO A 97 -1.17 8.98 -4.43
CA PRO A 97 -0.88 8.42 -5.75
C PRO A 97 0.40 9.01 -6.34
N MET A 98 1.36 8.14 -6.70
CA MET A 98 2.67 8.54 -7.23
C MET A 98 2.99 7.79 -8.51
N THR A 99 3.72 8.44 -9.44
CA THR A 99 4.31 7.70 -10.56
C THR A 99 5.39 6.74 -10.09
N LEU A 100 5.71 5.71 -10.88
CA LEU A 100 6.81 4.80 -10.55
C LEU A 100 8.13 5.57 -10.33
N GLU A 101 8.41 6.55 -11.19
CA GLU A 101 9.62 7.37 -11.08
C GLU A 101 9.70 8.10 -9.74
N TYR A 102 8.58 8.70 -9.29
CA TYR A 102 8.52 9.37 -8.00
C TYR A 102 8.73 8.39 -6.83
N HIS A 103 8.10 7.22 -6.86
CA HIS A 103 8.35 6.18 -5.86
C HIS A 103 9.81 5.73 -5.78
N LEU A 104 10.50 5.68 -6.95
CA LEU A 104 11.88 5.17 -7.01
C LEU A 104 12.92 6.21 -6.61
N ASN A 105 12.66 7.51 -6.87
CA ASN A 105 13.68 8.55 -6.80
C ASN A 105 13.39 9.63 -5.75
N GLU A 106 12.12 10.00 -5.54
CA GLU A 106 11.73 11.14 -4.69
C GLU A 106 11.16 10.69 -3.34
N MET A 107 10.32 9.65 -3.32
CA MET A 107 9.77 9.14 -2.07
C MET A 107 10.88 8.59 -1.17
N PRO A 108 11.06 9.08 0.08
CA PRO A 108 12.17 8.71 0.96
C PRO A 108 12.00 7.33 1.60
N TRP A 109 11.66 6.32 0.80
CA TRP A 109 11.44 4.95 1.28
C TRP A 109 12.59 4.38 2.10
N ALA A 110 13.84 4.69 1.72
CA ALA A 110 15.01 4.15 2.43
C ALA A 110 15.03 4.58 3.90
N GLU A 111 14.71 5.85 4.15
CA GLU A 111 14.67 6.46 5.48
C GLU A 111 13.46 5.97 6.27
N VAL A 112 12.27 5.97 5.67
CA VAL A 112 11.02 5.48 6.28
C VAL A 112 11.18 4.03 6.73
N LEU A 113 11.61 3.14 5.82
CA LEU A 113 11.77 1.71 6.14
C LEU A 113 12.86 1.45 7.20
N ARG A 114 13.94 2.24 7.17
CA ARG A 114 14.99 2.16 8.21
C ARG A 114 14.46 2.63 9.56
N LYS A 115 13.68 3.71 9.57
CA LYS A 115 13.08 4.25 10.78
C LYS A 115 12.08 3.27 11.40
N ALA A 116 11.19 2.68 10.60
CA ALA A 116 10.27 1.65 11.05
C ALA A 116 11.01 0.48 11.74
N ARG A 117 12.07 -0.05 11.10
CA ARG A 117 12.90 -1.11 11.71
C ARG A 117 13.60 -0.68 13.00
N SER A 118 14.02 0.58 13.10
CA SER A 118 14.68 1.08 14.33
C SER A 118 13.71 1.28 15.51
N MET A 119 12.42 1.17 15.25
CA MET A 119 11.34 1.20 16.24
C MET A 119 10.70 -0.19 16.42
N ASP A 120 11.43 -1.25 16.03
CA ASP A 120 11.09 -2.66 16.18
C ASP A 120 9.88 -3.14 15.35
N TYR A 121 9.40 -2.32 14.39
CA TYR A 121 8.37 -2.80 13.45
C TYR A 121 8.92 -3.91 12.56
N LEU A 122 8.11 -4.92 12.40
CA LEU A 122 8.26 -6.00 11.42
C LEU A 122 7.27 -5.79 10.27
N SER A 123 7.45 -6.52 9.18
CA SER A 123 6.49 -6.63 8.09
C SER A 123 6.56 -8.05 7.52
N HIS A 124 7.64 -8.39 6.81
CA HIS A 124 7.81 -9.74 6.27
C HIS A 124 7.76 -10.84 7.36
N ALA A 125 8.33 -10.60 8.52
CA ALA A 125 8.45 -11.57 9.60
C ALA A 125 7.23 -11.63 10.53
N ALA A 126 6.41 -10.59 10.59
CA ALA A 126 5.20 -10.55 11.40
C ALA A 126 4.17 -11.63 11.02
N GLY A 127 4.08 -11.95 9.73
CA GLY A 127 3.13 -12.97 9.25
C GLY A 127 1.71 -12.43 8.97
N THR A 128 1.36 -11.29 9.53
CA THR A 128 0.11 -10.54 9.33
C THR A 128 0.17 -9.65 8.10
N CYS A 129 1.31 -9.02 7.85
CA CYS A 129 1.49 -7.89 6.94
C CYS A 129 1.46 -8.23 5.44
N GLY A 130 0.78 -7.37 4.70
CA GLY A 130 0.77 -7.30 3.24
C GLY A 130 1.49 -6.07 2.69
N LEU A 131 1.64 -6.06 1.39
CA LEU A 131 2.00 -4.91 0.58
C LEU A 131 1.01 -4.89 -0.58
N HIS A 132 0.12 -3.90 -0.57
CA HIS A 132 -0.89 -3.72 -1.60
C HIS A 132 -0.50 -2.55 -2.50
N VAL A 133 -0.77 -2.69 -3.78
CA VAL A 133 -0.46 -1.64 -4.75
C VAL A 133 -1.72 -1.32 -5.55
N HIS A 134 -2.21 -0.11 -5.37
CA HIS A 134 -3.31 0.45 -6.13
C HIS A 134 -2.80 1.06 -7.43
N ILE A 135 -3.47 0.79 -8.53
CA ILE A 135 -3.13 1.29 -9.85
C ILE A 135 -4.29 2.14 -10.32
N SER A 136 -4.06 3.42 -10.65
CA SER A 136 -5.10 4.26 -11.26
C SER A 136 -5.70 3.58 -12.49
N ARG A 137 -7.01 3.56 -12.63
CA ARG A 137 -7.67 3.00 -13.84
C ARG A 137 -7.25 3.72 -15.12
N LEU A 138 -6.88 5.00 -15.02
CA LEU A 138 -6.33 5.76 -16.14
C LEU A 138 -5.01 5.20 -16.69
N ALA A 139 -4.28 4.40 -15.88
CA ALA A 139 -3.09 3.69 -16.34
C ALA A 139 -3.40 2.63 -17.42
N PHE A 140 -4.64 2.15 -17.49
CA PHE A 140 -5.09 1.12 -18.42
C PHE A 140 -5.74 1.67 -19.70
N GLY A 141 -5.99 2.97 -19.78
CA GLY A 141 -6.57 3.62 -20.95
C GLY A 141 -7.39 4.85 -20.59
N CYS A 142 -7.69 5.67 -21.62
CA CYS A 142 -8.44 6.92 -21.45
C CYS A 142 -9.97 6.72 -21.50
N THR A 143 -10.44 5.60 -22.07
CA THR A 143 -11.87 5.27 -22.12
C THR A 143 -12.18 4.04 -21.28
N TYR A 144 -13.44 3.92 -20.87
CA TYR A 144 -13.91 2.78 -20.10
C TYR A 144 -13.63 1.45 -20.84
N GLU A 145 -13.88 1.39 -22.15
CA GLU A 145 -13.66 0.19 -22.96
C GLU A 145 -12.17 -0.22 -23.00
N GLN A 146 -11.27 0.75 -23.12
CA GLN A 146 -9.83 0.51 -23.09
C GLN A 146 -9.41 -0.03 -21.72
N GLN A 147 -9.88 0.58 -20.65
CA GLN A 147 -9.60 0.14 -19.29
C GLN A 147 -10.09 -1.27 -19.05
N GLU A 148 -11.34 -1.58 -19.41
CA GLU A 148 -11.92 -2.90 -19.24
C GLU A 148 -11.15 -3.98 -20.02
N ALA A 149 -10.79 -3.69 -21.27
CA ALA A 149 -10.02 -4.62 -22.09
C ALA A 149 -8.62 -4.88 -21.53
N ALA A 150 -7.93 -3.84 -21.06
CA ALA A 150 -6.61 -3.97 -20.46
C ALA A 150 -6.67 -4.68 -19.10
N ILE A 151 -7.63 -4.35 -18.23
CA ILE A 151 -7.82 -5.01 -16.95
C ILE A 151 -8.20 -6.49 -17.14
N ALA A 152 -8.99 -6.83 -18.16
CA ALA A 152 -9.28 -8.21 -18.51
C ALA A 152 -8.02 -9.00 -18.87
N ARG A 153 -7.09 -8.40 -19.63
CA ARG A 153 -5.78 -9.00 -19.95
C ARG A 153 -4.91 -9.15 -18.72
N LEU A 154 -4.90 -8.14 -17.82
CA LEU A 154 -4.20 -8.22 -16.54
C LEU A 154 -4.68 -9.41 -15.71
N LEU A 155 -5.99 -9.53 -15.50
CA LEU A 155 -6.60 -10.64 -14.77
C LEU A 155 -6.21 -11.99 -15.38
N TYR A 156 -6.35 -12.11 -16.70
CA TYR A 156 -6.00 -13.33 -17.43
C TYR A 156 -4.51 -13.68 -17.28
N PHE A 157 -3.63 -12.68 -17.38
CA PHE A 157 -2.19 -12.84 -17.20
C PHE A 157 -1.86 -13.33 -15.79
N VAL A 158 -2.42 -12.70 -14.77
CA VAL A 158 -2.20 -13.07 -13.36
C VAL A 158 -2.64 -14.52 -13.11
N GLU A 159 -3.79 -14.93 -13.63
CA GLU A 159 -4.28 -16.29 -13.49
C GLU A 159 -3.45 -17.31 -14.26
N LYS A 160 -2.99 -16.96 -15.46
CA LYS A 160 -2.19 -17.82 -16.32
C LYS A 160 -0.80 -18.08 -15.75
N PHE A 161 -0.17 -17.05 -15.20
CA PHE A 161 1.18 -17.11 -14.62
C PHE A 161 1.18 -17.13 -13.10
N TRP A 162 0.13 -17.73 -12.52
CA TRP A 162 -0.07 -17.77 -11.08
C TRP A 162 1.12 -18.33 -10.31
N ALA A 163 1.73 -19.41 -10.78
CA ALA A 163 2.84 -20.06 -10.08
C ALA A 163 4.08 -19.16 -9.98
N GLU A 164 4.40 -18.44 -11.05
CA GLU A 164 5.50 -17.48 -11.12
C GLU A 164 5.24 -16.27 -10.21
N LEU A 165 4.04 -15.70 -10.29
CA LEU A 165 3.64 -14.56 -9.49
C LEU A 165 3.52 -14.93 -8.01
N LEU A 166 3.07 -16.13 -7.67
CA LEU A 166 3.06 -16.64 -6.30
C LEU A 166 4.49 -16.69 -5.73
N ARG A 167 5.48 -17.16 -6.48
CA ARG A 167 6.88 -17.14 -6.05
C ARG A 167 7.38 -15.71 -5.85
N PHE A 168 7.08 -14.82 -6.79
CA PHE A 168 7.47 -13.41 -6.69
C PHE A 168 6.79 -12.71 -5.50
N SER A 169 5.55 -13.07 -5.20
CA SER A 169 4.78 -12.48 -4.09
C SER A 169 5.39 -12.75 -2.71
N ARG A 170 6.21 -13.80 -2.59
CA ARG A 170 6.82 -14.23 -1.31
C ARG A 170 5.80 -14.72 -0.28
N ARG A 171 4.58 -15.02 -0.71
CA ARG A 171 3.53 -15.67 0.09
C ARG A 171 3.41 -17.16 -0.25
N THR A 172 2.86 -17.92 0.67
CA THR A 172 2.44 -19.29 0.42
C THR A 172 1.05 -19.34 -0.19
N GLN A 173 0.70 -20.45 -0.84
CA GLN A 173 -0.66 -20.63 -1.37
C GLN A 173 -1.73 -20.52 -0.26
N SER A 174 -1.45 -21.01 0.94
CA SER A 174 -2.35 -20.90 2.09
C SER A 174 -2.59 -19.44 2.51
N GLN A 175 -1.55 -18.61 2.52
CA GLN A 175 -1.68 -17.18 2.78
C GLN A 175 -2.50 -16.48 1.69
N MET A 176 -2.26 -16.82 0.41
CA MET A 176 -3.03 -16.27 -0.71
C MET A 176 -4.51 -16.62 -0.59
N ASN A 177 -4.85 -17.86 -0.29
CA ASN A 177 -6.24 -18.30 -0.17
C ASN A 177 -7.02 -17.54 0.93
N ARG A 178 -6.34 -17.00 1.93
CA ARG A 178 -6.98 -16.24 3.02
C ARG A 178 -7.22 -14.77 2.69
N SER A 179 -6.28 -14.12 2.03
CA SER A 179 -6.26 -12.65 1.91
C SER A 179 -6.12 -12.11 0.49
N ALA A 180 -5.78 -12.96 -0.49
CA ALA A 180 -5.54 -12.59 -1.88
C ALA A 180 -5.83 -13.77 -2.81
N ALA A 181 -7.03 -14.35 -2.73
CA ALA A 181 -7.41 -15.54 -3.47
C ALA A 181 -7.42 -15.29 -4.99
N ARG A 182 -7.10 -16.32 -5.76
CA ARG A 182 -7.23 -16.28 -7.21
C ARG A 182 -8.69 -16.50 -7.63
N TYR A 183 -9.06 -15.96 -8.79
CA TYR A 183 -10.36 -16.24 -9.40
C TYR A 183 -10.43 -17.63 -10.07
N GLY A 184 -9.27 -18.17 -10.47
CA GLY A 184 -9.17 -19.34 -11.35
C GLY A 184 -9.28 -18.97 -12.83
N ILE A 185 -8.40 -19.59 -13.65
CA ILE A 185 -8.25 -19.25 -15.05
C ILE A 185 -9.49 -19.57 -15.89
N ARG A 186 -9.79 -18.72 -16.87
CA ARG A 186 -10.81 -18.89 -17.92
C ARG A 186 -10.13 -19.00 -19.29
N LEU A 187 -10.90 -19.29 -20.34
CA LEU A 187 -10.34 -19.51 -21.69
C LEU A 187 -9.89 -18.19 -22.35
N THR A 188 -10.57 -17.09 -22.07
CA THR A 188 -10.29 -15.78 -22.67
C THR A 188 -10.22 -14.68 -21.63
N PRO A 189 -9.54 -13.55 -21.90
CA PRO A 189 -9.57 -12.38 -21.03
C PRO A 189 -10.98 -11.85 -20.75
N SER A 190 -11.87 -11.85 -21.73
CA SER A 190 -13.26 -11.41 -21.55
C SER A 190 -14.03 -12.29 -20.57
N GLU A 191 -13.91 -13.61 -20.69
CA GLU A 191 -14.50 -14.55 -19.74
C GLU A 191 -13.88 -14.39 -18.34
N GLN A 192 -12.57 -14.12 -18.26
CA GLN A 192 -11.90 -13.87 -17.00
C GLN A 192 -12.46 -12.63 -16.30
N MET A 193 -12.66 -11.54 -17.04
CA MET A 193 -13.28 -10.32 -16.51
C MET A 193 -14.72 -10.56 -16.04
N ASN A 194 -15.53 -11.20 -16.86
CA ASN A 194 -16.91 -11.52 -16.51
C ASN A 194 -16.99 -12.39 -15.25
N HIS A 195 -16.10 -13.37 -15.13
CA HIS A 195 -16.01 -14.20 -13.94
C HIS A 195 -15.61 -13.41 -12.70
N ALA A 196 -14.61 -12.55 -12.80
CA ALA A 196 -14.17 -11.71 -11.68
C ALA A 196 -15.27 -10.76 -11.19
N LYS A 197 -15.96 -10.09 -12.10
CA LYS A 197 -17.07 -9.17 -11.78
C LYS A 197 -18.26 -9.85 -11.11
N ASN A 198 -18.53 -11.09 -11.46
CA ASN A 198 -19.65 -11.87 -10.92
C ASN A 198 -19.24 -12.77 -9.73
N SER A 199 -17.98 -12.67 -9.28
CA SER A 199 -17.54 -13.46 -8.12
C SER A 199 -18.03 -12.84 -6.82
N CYS A 200 -18.33 -13.70 -5.84
CA CYS A 200 -18.66 -13.27 -4.47
C CYS A 200 -17.41 -13.10 -3.58
N ALA A 201 -16.20 -13.08 -4.17
CA ALA A 201 -14.96 -13.08 -3.40
C ALA A 201 -14.65 -11.74 -2.72
N GLY A 202 -15.36 -10.67 -3.10
CA GLY A 202 -15.15 -9.32 -2.55
C GLY A 202 -13.73 -8.82 -2.76
N ARG A 203 -13.21 -8.06 -1.78
CA ARG A 203 -11.87 -7.47 -1.85
C ARG A 203 -10.70 -8.44 -1.62
N TYR A 204 -10.96 -9.65 -1.11
CA TYR A 204 -9.90 -10.61 -0.73
C TYR A 204 -9.37 -11.43 -1.91
N THR A 205 -9.19 -10.79 -3.05
CA THR A 205 -8.65 -11.38 -4.28
C THR A 205 -7.27 -10.81 -4.62
N ALA A 206 -6.45 -11.57 -5.36
CA ALA A 206 -5.10 -11.16 -5.76
C ALA A 206 -5.11 -9.88 -6.59
N VAL A 207 -6.14 -9.71 -7.41
CA VAL A 207 -6.45 -8.49 -8.17
C VAL A 207 -7.86 -8.06 -7.75
N ASN A 208 -7.94 -7.07 -6.89
CA ASN A 208 -9.20 -6.55 -6.39
C ASN A 208 -9.75 -5.47 -7.33
N LEU A 209 -11.00 -5.62 -7.76
CA LEU A 209 -11.73 -4.72 -8.66
C LEU A 209 -12.83 -3.92 -7.97
N THR A 210 -12.98 -4.02 -6.64
CA THR A 210 -14.09 -3.38 -5.92
C THR A 210 -13.97 -1.87 -5.82
N ASN A 211 -12.76 -1.32 -6.02
CA ASN A 211 -12.53 0.12 -6.02
C ASN A 211 -12.94 0.74 -7.38
N SER A 212 -13.63 1.88 -7.33
CA SER A 212 -14.11 2.61 -8.53
C SER A 212 -12.96 3.18 -9.37
N ASP A 213 -11.94 3.72 -8.71
CA ASP A 213 -10.89 4.54 -9.35
C ASP A 213 -9.57 3.80 -9.54
N THR A 214 -9.42 2.66 -8.86
CA THR A 214 -8.18 1.87 -8.90
C THR A 214 -8.44 0.39 -9.14
N VAL A 215 -7.39 -0.30 -9.60
CA VAL A 215 -7.23 -1.76 -9.53
C VAL A 215 -6.17 -2.03 -8.50
N GLU A 216 -6.46 -2.86 -7.51
CA GLU A 216 -5.54 -3.15 -6.41
C GLU A 216 -4.91 -4.53 -6.57
N ILE A 217 -3.59 -4.61 -6.51
CA ILE A 217 -2.84 -5.88 -6.47
C ILE A 217 -2.48 -6.19 -5.01
N ARG A 218 -3.11 -7.22 -4.44
CA ARG A 218 -3.01 -7.57 -3.01
C ARG A 218 -2.09 -8.76 -2.71
N MET A 219 -1.46 -9.31 -3.71
CA MET A 219 -0.77 -10.60 -3.59
C MET A 219 0.58 -10.56 -2.88
N PHE A 220 1.18 -9.38 -2.66
CA PHE A 220 2.54 -9.31 -2.16
C PHE A 220 2.60 -9.38 -0.63
N ARG A 221 3.63 -10.07 -0.13
CA ARG A 221 3.96 -10.06 1.29
C ARG A 221 4.61 -8.73 1.67
N GLY A 222 4.29 -8.22 2.85
CA GLY A 222 4.87 -7.01 3.39
C GLY A 222 6.41 -7.04 3.45
N THR A 223 7.05 -5.87 3.45
CA THR A 223 8.52 -5.79 3.46
C THR A 223 9.04 -4.45 3.96
N LEU A 224 10.09 -4.51 4.78
CA LEU A 224 10.90 -3.35 5.16
C LEU A 224 12.26 -3.33 4.43
N LYS A 225 12.39 -4.11 3.33
CA LYS A 225 13.58 -4.10 2.47
C LYS A 225 13.34 -3.24 1.24
N LEU A 226 14.08 -2.14 1.10
CA LEU A 226 13.95 -1.18 0.01
C LEU A 226 13.94 -1.83 -1.38
N ASN A 227 14.93 -2.69 -1.67
CA ASN A 227 15.03 -3.32 -2.99
C ASN A 227 13.83 -4.24 -3.29
N THR A 228 13.24 -4.85 -2.26
CA THR A 228 12.07 -5.70 -2.43
C THR A 228 10.82 -4.84 -2.71
N LEU A 229 10.66 -3.72 -2.02
CA LEU A 229 9.57 -2.76 -2.27
C LEU A 229 9.69 -2.20 -3.70
N LYS A 230 10.86 -1.69 -4.08
CA LYS A 230 11.10 -1.17 -5.43
C LYS A 230 10.86 -2.22 -6.52
N ALA A 231 11.34 -3.45 -6.32
CA ALA A 231 11.09 -4.55 -7.26
C ALA A 231 9.61 -4.91 -7.37
N THR A 232 8.84 -4.79 -6.27
CA THR A 232 7.39 -5.01 -6.30
C THR A 232 6.68 -3.93 -7.14
N LEU A 233 7.02 -2.66 -6.96
CA LEU A 233 6.47 -1.55 -7.76
C LEU A 233 6.82 -1.68 -9.25
N GLN A 234 8.07 -2.04 -9.57
CA GLN A 234 8.51 -2.30 -10.93
C GLN A 234 7.75 -3.47 -11.57
N MET A 235 7.53 -4.56 -10.81
CA MET A 235 6.73 -5.70 -11.28
C MET A 235 5.30 -5.26 -11.59
N VAL A 236 4.66 -4.50 -10.70
CA VAL A 236 3.29 -4.00 -10.93
C VAL A 236 3.24 -3.09 -12.17
N ASN A 237 4.23 -2.22 -12.36
CA ASN A 237 4.31 -1.42 -13.58
C ASN A 237 4.43 -2.28 -14.84
N HIS A 238 5.24 -3.33 -14.82
CA HIS A 238 5.34 -4.27 -15.95
C HIS A 238 4.04 -5.04 -16.20
N LEU A 239 3.31 -5.39 -15.15
CA LEU A 239 1.97 -5.99 -15.32
C LEU A 239 1.02 -5.05 -16.06
N VAL A 240 1.07 -3.73 -15.79
CA VAL A 240 0.31 -2.73 -16.54
C VAL A 240 0.78 -2.67 -17.99
N GLU A 241 2.08 -2.65 -18.24
CA GLU A 241 2.64 -2.61 -19.62
C GLU A 241 2.18 -3.81 -20.45
N VAL A 242 2.23 -5.00 -19.89
CA VAL A 242 1.72 -6.23 -20.54
C VAL A 242 0.21 -6.14 -20.77
N ALA A 243 -0.54 -5.54 -19.86
CA ALA A 243 -1.98 -5.44 -19.98
C ALA A 243 -2.43 -4.47 -21.08
N ILE A 244 -1.69 -3.39 -21.32
CA ILE A 244 -2.03 -2.38 -22.34
C ILE A 244 -1.44 -2.68 -23.73
N SER A 245 -0.43 -3.57 -23.82
CA SER A 245 0.13 -4.05 -25.10
C SER A 245 -0.83 -4.99 -25.81
#